data_441ebdc7fefa137b7e4bdbb81b927939
#
_entry.id   441ebdc7fefa137b7e4bdbb81b927939
#
_cell.length_a   1.000
_cell.length_b   1.000
_cell.length_c   1.000
_cell.angle_alpha   90.00
_cell.angle_beta   90.00
_cell.angle_gamma   90.00
#
_symmetry.space_group_name_H-M   'P 1'
#
loop_
_entity.id
_entity.type
_entity.pdbx_description
1 polymer ?
#
loop_
_entity_poly.entity_id
_entity_poly.type
_entity_poly.pdbx_seq_one_letter_code
_entity_poly.pdbx_strand_id
1 'polypeptide(L)'
;MEMKSQGKTFSVVKNIAWSFFEIVETLVISLVAVFLIRAFVAQPFLVSGSSMEPSFTDGNYLLVDEVSYRFREPVRGEVIVFKYPKNHKAFYIKRIIGLPGEKVFVERGKVSIISPEGETTLEESYIVPSWTSGNTDMTLQDGEYFVMGDNRN
;
A
#
# COMPACT_ATOMS: atom_id res chain seq x y z
N MET A 1 62.02 29.03 -17.29
CA MET A 1 61.14 29.26 -16.15
C MET A 1 59.67 28.80 -16.40
N GLU A 2 59.42 28.03 -17.44
CA GLU A 2 58.06 27.61 -17.89
C GLU A 2 57.59 26.19 -17.48
N MET A 3 58.50 25.31 -17.09
CA MET A 3 58.11 23.92 -16.77
C MET A 3 57.32 23.73 -15.46
N LYS A 4 57.29 24.72 -14.54
CA LYS A 4 56.61 24.61 -13.24
C LYS A 4 55.12 24.97 -13.28
N SER A 5 54.64 25.61 -14.35
CA SER A 5 53.25 26.04 -14.54
C SER A 5 52.36 24.90 -15.04
N GLN A 6 52.83 24.04 -15.94
CA GLN A 6 52.04 22.98 -16.54
C GLN A 6 51.65 21.89 -15.53
N GLY A 7 52.47 21.57 -14.55
CA GLY A 7 52.15 20.57 -13.51
C GLY A 7 51.00 20.96 -12.58
N LYS A 8 50.84 22.25 -12.26
CA LYS A 8 49.74 22.76 -11.42
C LYS A 8 48.41 22.74 -12.15
N THR A 9 48.39 23.11 -13.42
CA THR A 9 47.16 23.11 -14.24
C THR A 9 46.62 21.69 -14.44
N PHE A 10 47.51 20.74 -14.70
CA PHE A 10 47.15 19.33 -14.85
C PHE A 10 46.56 18.72 -13.56
N SER A 11 47.13 19.05 -12.41
CA SER A 11 46.61 18.58 -11.11
C SER A 11 45.22 19.18 -10.76
N VAL A 12 45.00 20.46 -11.12
CA VAL A 12 43.69 21.11 -10.91
C VAL A 12 42.60 20.49 -11.79
N VAL A 13 42.90 20.27 -13.08
CA VAL A 13 41.97 19.63 -14.01
C VAL A 13 41.63 18.21 -13.58
N LYS A 14 42.62 17.45 -13.13
CA LYS A 14 42.43 16.10 -12.60
C LYS A 14 41.53 16.10 -11.37
N ASN A 15 41.73 17.04 -10.40
CA ASN A 15 40.93 17.16 -9.23
C ASN A 15 39.48 17.57 -9.55
N ILE A 16 39.26 18.48 -10.46
CA ILE A 16 37.94 18.87 -10.94
C ILE A 16 37.21 17.68 -11.60
N ALA A 17 37.92 16.95 -12.47
CA ALA A 17 37.35 15.76 -13.10
C ALA A 17 37.00 14.66 -12.10
N TRP A 18 37.83 14.47 -11.06
CA TRP A 18 37.56 13.53 -9.98
C TRP A 18 36.35 13.95 -9.14
N SER A 19 36.28 15.23 -8.74
CA SER A 19 35.12 15.75 -8.01
C SER A 19 33.82 15.66 -8.81
N PHE A 20 33.89 15.90 -10.12
CA PHE A 20 32.73 15.70 -11.01
C PHE A 20 32.29 14.24 -11.05
N PHE A 21 33.23 13.31 -11.10
CA PHE A 21 32.93 11.87 -11.08
C PHE A 21 32.25 11.47 -9.76
N GLU A 22 32.75 11.93 -8.60
CA GLU A 22 32.15 11.68 -7.28
C GLU A 22 30.70 12.20 -7.19
N ILE A 23 30.45 13.39 -7.74
CA ILE A 23 29.07 13.95 -7.78
C ILE A 23 28.16 13.07 -8.64
N VAL A 24 28.62 12.68 -9.84
CA VAL A 24 27.83 11.81 -10.73
C VAL A 24 27.58 10.45 -10.09
N GLU A 25 28.57 9.84 -9.47
CA GLU A 25 28.45 8.58 -8.75
C GLU A 25 27.40 8.67 -7.64
N THR A 26 27.49 9.72 -6.81
CA THR A 26 26.52 9.95 -5.72
C THR A 26 25.09 10.12 -6.26
N LEU A 27 24.92 10.87 -7.34
CA LEU A 27 23.63 11.05 -8.00
C LEU A 27 23.07 9.71 -8.52
N VAL A 28 23.89 8.91 -9.18
CA VAL A 28 23.50 7.60 -9.72
C VAL A 28 23.07 6.67 -8.58
N ILE A 29 23.88 6.58 -7.52
CA ILE A 29 23.54 5.75 -6.34
C ILE A 29 22.22 6.20 -5.71
N SER A 30 22.02 7.51 -5.55
CA SER A 30 20.79 8.07 -4.99
C SER A 30 19.57 7.76 -5.85
N LEU A 31 19.68 7.90 -7.17
CA LEU A 31 18.59 7.57 -8.09
C LEU A 31 18.25 6.08 -8.08
N VAL A 32 19.28 5.21 -8.04
CA VAL A 32 19.09 3.76 -7.94
C VAL A 32 18.40 3.41 -6.62
N ALA A 33 18.83 4.00 -5.49
CA ALA A 33 18.23 3.77 -4.20
C ALA A 33 16.74 4.17 -4.17
N VAL A 34 16.41 5.36 -4.68
CA VAL A 34 15.01 5.83 -4.79
C VAL A 34 14.19 4.90 -5.69
N PHE A 35 14.76 4.48 -6.83
CA PHE A 35 14.10 3.54 -7.72
C PHE A 35 13.80 2.20 -7.04
N LEU A 36 14.77 1.63 -6.32
CA LEU A 36 14.60 0.36 -5.60
C LEU A 36 13.55 0.49 -4.49
N ILE A 37 13.56 1.58 -3.73
CA ILE A 37 12.56 1.82 -2.69
C ILE A 37 11.16 1.87 -3.31
N ARG A 38 10.97 2.64 -4.37
CA ARG A 38 9.66 2.74 -5.05
C ARG A 38 9.22 1.46 -5.73
N ALA A 39 10.14 0.64 -6.21
CA ALA A 39 9.83 -0.60 -6.93
C ALA A 39 9.55 -1.78 -6.01
N PHE A 40 10.07 -1.79 -4.77
CA PHE A 40 10.07 -2.98 -3.92
C PHE A 40 9.60 -2.76 -2.49
N VAL A 41 9.53 -1.52 -2.01
CA VAL A 41 9.28 -1.25 -0.58
C VAL A 41 7.95 -0.55 -0.37
N ALA A 42 7.69 0.55 -1.08
CA ALA A 42 6.50 1.35 -0.83
C ALA A 42 6.07 2.16 -2.05
N GLN A 43 4.78 2.14 -2.36
CA GLN A 43 4.20 2.91 -3.45
C GLN A 43 3.27 4.01 -2.92
N PRO A 44 3.43 5.26 -3.39
CA PRO A 44 2.49 6.32 -3.08
C PRO A 44 1.22 6.19 -3.92
N PHE A 45 0.06 6.29 -3.29
CA PHE A 45 -1.26 6.35 -3.92
C PHE A 45 -2.01 7.59 -3.45
N LEU A 46 -2.90 8.07 -4.30
CA LEU A 46 -3.87 9.09 -3.98
C LEU A 46 -5.24 8.44 -3.83
N VAL A 47 -5.91 8.64 -2.70
CA VAL A 47 -7.28 8.17 -2.50
C VAL A 47 -8.22 8.93 -3.41
N SER A 48 -9.07 8.21 -4.13
CA SER A 48 -10.14 8.78 -4.94
C SER A 48 -11.47 8.13 -4.59
N GLY A 49 -12.42 8.95 -4.18
CA GLY A 49 -13.77 8.54 -3.77
C GLY A 49 -13.94 8.42 -2.26
N SER A 50 -15.20 8.22 -1.85
CA SER A 50 -15.64 8.29 -0.45
C SER A 50 -15.84 6.93 0.22
N SER A 51 -15.49 5.82 -0.45
CA SER A 51 -15.83 4.47 0.04
C SER A 51 -15.10 4.05 1.32
N MET A 52 -14.08 4.77 1.74
CA MET A 52 -13.31 4.51 2.96
C MET A 52 -13.49 5.62 4.01
N GLU A 53 -14.42 6.54 3.80
CA GLU A 53 -14.75 7.52 4.83
C GLU A 53 -15.40 6.85 6.05
N PRO A 54 -15.10 7.33 7.26
CA PRO A 54 -14.26 8.49 7.60
C PRO A 54 -12.76 8.18 7.73
N SER A 55 -12.33 6.91 7.64
CA SER A 55 -10.93 6.52 7.87
C SER A 55 -9.97 7.12 6.84
N PHE A 56 -10.39 7.19 5.58
CA PHE A 56 -9.64 7.80 4.48
C PHE A 56 -10.60 8.62 3.63
N THR A 57 -10.26 9.90 3.45
CA THR A 57 -11.04 10.85 2.64
C THR A 57 -10.43 11.02 1.26
N ASP A 58 -11.26 11.46 0.32
CA ASP A 58 -10.81 11.82 -1.03
C ASP A 58 -9.66 12.82 -0.97
N GLY A 59 -8.62 12.61 -1.79
CA GLY A 59 -7.41 13.43 -1.80
C GLY A 59 -6.34 13.07 -0.76
N ASN A 60 -6.56 12.09 0.12
CA ASN A 60 -5.50 11.64 1.02
C ASN A 60 -4.37 10.94 0.26
N TYR A 61 -3.12 11.20 0.67
CA TYR A 61 -1.96 10.46 0.20
C TYR A 61 -1.73 9.24 1.09
N LEU A 62 -1.54 8.08 0.45
CA LEU A 62 -1.20 6.82 1.11
C LEU A 62 0.18 6.38 0.70
N LEU A 63 0.91 5.82 1.63
CA LEU A 63 2.12 5.04 1.35
C LEU A 63 1.80 3.57 1.61
N VAL A 64 1.70 2.79 0.54
CA VAL A 64 1.34 1.37 0.61
C VAL A 64 2.59 0.53 0.79
N ASP A 65 2.59 -0.29 1.84
CA ASP A 65 3.64 -1.27 2.12
C ASP A 65 3.50 -2.46 1.18
N GLU A 66 4.53 -2.71 0.36
CA GLU A 66 4.59 -3.85 -0.56
C GLU A 66 5.43 -5.02 -0.03
N VAL A 67 6.05 -4.85 1.14
CA VAL A 67 6.99 -5.83 1.70
C VAL A 67 6.29 -6.82 2.62
N SER A 68 5.42 -6.35 3.51
CA SER A 68 4.85 -7.16 4.60
C SER A 68 4.15 -8.42 4.11
N TYR A 69 3.36 -8.33 3.05
CA TYR A 69 2.61 -9.48 2.51
C TYR A 69 3.45 -10.48 1.70
N ARG A 70 4.76 -10.25 1.60
CA ARG A 70 5.71 -11.28 1.13
C ARG A 70 6.14 -12.25 2.23
N PHE A 71 5.90 -11.88 3.49
CA PHE A 71 6.38 -12.60 4.67
C PHE A 71 5.27 -13.08 5.60
N ARG A 72 4.05 -12.55 5.44
CA ARG A 72 2.89 -12.93 6.23
C ARG A 72 1.59 -12.81 5.44
N GLU A 73 0.60 -13.55 5.86
CA GLU A 73 -0.76 -13.42 5.35
C GLU A 73 -1.43 -12.13 5.83
N PRO A 74 -2.36 -11.56 5.02
CA PRO A 74 -3.22 -10.47 5.46
C PRO A 74 -4.12 -10.89 6.61
N VAL A 75 -4.35 -10.00 7.57
CA VAL A 75 -5.22 -10.26 8.72
C VAL A 75 -6.48 -9.40 8.70
N ARG A 76 -7.53 -9.84 9.39
CA ARG A 76 -8.78 -9.11 9.52
C ARG A 76 -8.57 -7.71 10.10
N GLY A 77 -9.28 -6.72 9.56
CA GLY A 77 -9.21 -5.33 9.97
C GLY A 77 -8.14 -4.51 9.26
N GLU A 78 -7.18 -5.13 8.57
CA GLU A 78 -6.20 -4.40 7.79
C GLU A 78 -6.83 -3.72 6.57
N VAL A 79 -6.33 -2.53 6.26
CA VAL A 79 -6.71 -1.80 5.04
C VAL A 79 -5.69 -2.13 3.96
N ILE A 80 -6.18 -2.62 2.83
CA ILE A 80 -5.37 -3.04 1.70
C ILE A 80 -5.68 -2.23 0.44
N VAL A 81 -4.65 -2.07 -0.40
CA VAL A 81 -4.80 -1.59 -1.77
C VAL A 81 -4.56 -2.77 -2.70
N PHE A 82 -5.50 -3.04 -3.59
CA PHE A 82 -5.43 -4.19 -4.49
C PHE A 82 -5.94 -3.83 -5.89
N LYS A 83 -5.49 -4.60 -6.88
CA LYS A 83 -6.00 -4.48 -8.25
C LYS A 83 -7.38 -5.08 -8.36
N TYR A 84 -8.33 -4.30 -8.89
CA TYR A 84 -9.69 -4.79 -9.07
C TYR A 84 -9.75 -5.97 -10.06
N PRO A 85 -10.33 -7.13 -9.69
CA PRO A 85 -10.26 -8.35 -10.51
C PRO A 85 -10.87 -8.20 -11.90
N LYS A 86 -11.91 -7.36 -12.05
CA LYS A 86 -12.57 -7.13 -13.34
C LYS A 86 -11.90 -6.03 -14.18
N ASN A 87 -10.99 -5.24 -13.59
CA ASN A 87 -10.24 -4.21 -14.27
C ASN A 87 -8.88 -4.02 -13.60
N HIS A 88 -7.88 -4.76 -14.03
CA HIS A 88 -6.52 -4.73 -13.46
C HIS A 88 -5.78 -3.38 -13.57
N LYS A 89 -6.36 -2.39 -14.26
CA LYS A 89 -5.83 -1.01 -14.29
C LYS A 89 -6.32 -0.16 -13.12
N ALA A 90 -7.40 -0.58 -12.45
CA ALA A 90 -7.97 0.12 -11.31
C ALA A 90 -7.46 -0.49 -10.00
N PHE A 91 -7.03 0.38 -9.08
CA PHE A 91 -6.70 0.01 -7.71
C PHE A 91 -7.84 0.43 -6.79
N TYR A 92 -8.18 -0.44 -5.86
CA TYR A 92 -9.19 -0.19 -4.84
C TYR A 92 -8.57 -0.27 -3.46
N ILE A 93 -9.02 0.60 -2.56
CA ILE A 93 -8.70 0.57 -1.14
C ILE A 93 -9.91 0.04 -0.39
N LYS A 94 -9.74 -1.00 0.43
CA LYS A 94 -10.79 -1.62 1.22
C LYS A 94 -10.20 -2.21 2.51
N ARG A 95 -11.08 -2.49 3.47
CA ARG A 95 -10.73 -3.19 4.71
C ARG A 95 -11.08 -4.65 4.61
N ILE A 96 -10.19 -5.52 5.10
CA ILE A 96 -10.40 -6.96 5.19
C ILE A 96 -11.41 -7.25 6.30
N ILE A 97 -12.49 -7.91 5.94
CA ILE A 97 -13.60 -8.29 6.84
C ILE A 97 -13.64 -9.79 7.05
N GLY A 98 -13.52 -10.59 5.99
CA GLY A 98 -13.51 -12.05 6.05
C GLY A 98 -12.18 -12.61 5.57
N LEU A 99 -11.77 -13.72 6.17
CA LEU A 99 -10.54 -14.45 5.88
C LEU A 99 -10.85 -15.76 5.12
N PRO A 100 -9.85 -16.37 4.45
CA PRO A 100 -10.03 -17.66 3.79
C PRO A 100 -10.66 -18.72 4.71
N GLY A 101 -11.60 -19.50 4.16
CA GLY A 101 -12.30 -20.57 4.87
C GLY A 101 -13.45 -20.10 5.77
N GLU A 102 -13.68 -18.80 5.89
CA GLU A 102 -14.78 -18.27 6.71
C GLU A 102 -16.05 -18.06 5.90
N LYS A 103 -17.16 -17.95 6.60
CA LYS A 103 -18.42 -17.54 6.03
C LYS A 103 -18.80 -16.16 6.57
N VAL A 104 -19.09 -15.22 5.66
CA VAL A 104 -19.44 -13.83 5.98
C VAL A 104 -20.92 -13.63 5.79
N PHE A 105 -21.57 -13.08 6.82
CA PHE A 105 -22.98 -12.67 6.80
C PHE A 105 -23.08 -11.16 6.99
N VAL A 106 -23.90 -10.54 6.17
CA VAL A 106 -24.37 -9.18 6.41
C VAL A 106 -25.89 -9.24 6.52
N GLU A 107 -26.41 -9.00 7.70
CA GLU A 107 -27.85 -9.01 7.96
C GLU A 107 -28.21 -7.95 9.00
N ARG A 108 -29.32 -7.25 8.77
CA ARG A 108 -29.86 -6.23 9.72
C ARG A 108 -28.83 -5.17 10.14
N GLY A 109 -27.98 -4.79 9.22
CA GLY A 109 -26.97 -3.74 9.44
C GLY A 109 -25.73 -4.19 10.21
N LYS A 110 -25.59 -5.49 10.48
CA LYS A 110 -24.43 -6.07 11.17
C LYS A 110 -23.68 -7.04 10.27
N VAL A 111 -22.38 -7.12 10.51
CA VAL A 111 -21.51 -8.10 9.86
C VAL A 111 -21.16 -9.17 10.88
N SER A 112 -21.45 -10.42 10.55
CA SER A 112 -21.08 -11.60 11.35
C SER A 112 -20.19 -12.53 10.53
N ILE A 113 -19.26 -13.17 11.22
CA ILE A 113 -18.32 -14.15 10.65
C ILE A 113 -18.56 -15.48 11.32
N ILE A 114 -18.69 -16.53 10.53
CA ILE A 114 -18.64 -17.91 11.00
C ILE A 114 -17.30 -18.49 10.61
N SER A 115 -16.53 -18.87 11.61
CA SER A 115 -15.26 -19.58 11.50
C SER A 115 -15.37 -20.95 12.18
N PRO A 116 -14.38 -21.84 12.08
CA PRO A 116 -14.34 -23.11 12.82
C PRO A 116 -14.43 -22.94 14.36
N GLU A 117 -14.11 -21.74 14.87
CA GLU A 117 -14.14 -21.39 16.28
C GLU A 117 -15.54 -20.94 16.74
N GLY A 118 -16.45 -20.65 15.81
CA GLY A 118 -17.83 -20.23 16.08
C GLY A 118 -18.25 -18.99 15.30
N GLU A 119 -19.44 -18.50 15.63
CA GLU A 119 -20.01 -17.28 15.07
C GLU A 119 -19.62 -16.07 15.94
N THR A 120 -19.13 -15.01 15.28
CA THR A 120 -18.77 -13.74 15.92
C THR A 120 -19.34 -12.57 15.14
N THR A 121 -20.10 -11.70 15.79
CA THR A 121 -20.50 -10.42 15.22
C THR A 121 -19.34 -9.42 15.37
N LEU A 122 -18.96 -8.76 14.28
CA LEU A 122 -17.86 -7.81 14.30
C LEU A 122 -18.27 -6.50 14.99
N GLU A 123 -17.40 -6.03 15.89
CA GLU A 123 -17.46 -4.68 16.43
C GLU A 123 -16.65 -3.73 15.57
N GLU A 124 -17.34 -2.90 14.79
CA GLU A 124 -16.73 -2.07 13.75
C GLU A 124 -16.78 -0.58 14.16
N SER A 125 -15.90 -0.19 15.08
CA SER A 125 -15.83 1.18 15.62
C SER A 125 -15.43 2.24 14.61
N TYR A 126 -14.94 1.82 13.45
CA TYR A 126 -14.46 2.70 12.36
C TYR A 126 -15.56 3.11 11.36
N ILE A 127 -16.77 2.51 11.44
CA ILE A 127 -17.88 2.88 10.54
C ILE A 127 -18.81 3.89 11.18
N VAL A 128 -19.29 4.85 10.39
CA VAL A 128 -20.28 5.86 10.81
C VAL A 128 -21.27 6.10 9.66
N PRO A 129 -22.58 5.89 9.89
CA PRO A 129 -23.21 5.25 11.04
C PRO A 129 -22.83 3.77 11.13
N SER A 130 -22.98 3.18 12.31
CA SER A 130 -22.69 1.76 12.59
C SER A 130 -23.75 0.81 11.98
N TRP A 131 -24.03 1.01 10.70
CA TRP A 131 -25.02 0.25 9.94
C TRP A 131 -24.42 -0.13 8.58
N THR A 132 -24.48 -1.41 8.23
CA THR A 132 -24.05 -1.91 6.93
C THR A 132 -25.26 -2.22 6.07
N SER A 133 -25.40 -1.54 4.94
CA SER A 133 -26.50 -1.77 3.99
C SER A 133 -26.30 -3.08 3.21
N GLY A 134 -27.44 -3.65 2.78
CA GLY A 134 -27.46 -4.89 1.99
C GLY A 134 -27.44 -6.16 2.85
N ASN A 135 -27.62 -7.30 2.17
CA ASN A 135 -27.52 -8.63 2.74
C ASN A 135 -26.46 -9.42 1.96
N THR A 136 -25.63 -10.15 2.66
CA THR A 136 -24.61 -11.02 2.06
C THR A 136 -24.58 -12.34 2.82
N ASP A 137 -24.45 -13.44 2.10
CA ASP A 137 -24.17 -14.78 2.61
C ASP A 137 -23.12 -15.38 1.67
N MET A 138 -21.86 -15.41 2.09
CA MET A 138 -20.76 -15.84 1.26
C MET A 138 -19.76 -16.68 2.06
N THR A 139 -19.44 -17.86 1.52
CA THR A 139 -18.37 -18.70 2.05
C THR A 139 -17.10 -18.44 1.23
N LEU A 140 -16.01 -18.12 1.90
CA LEU A 140 -14.72 -17.81 1.28
C LEU A 140 -13.91 -19.09 1.09
N GLN A 141 -13.35 -19.23 -0.11
CA GLN A 141 -12.44 -20.33 -0.42
C GLN A 141 -11.01 -20.00 0.02
N ASP A 142 -10.09 -20.95 -0.13
CA ASP A 142 -8.67 -20.72 0.12
C ASP A 142 -8.15 -19.57 -0.76
N GLY A 143 -7.47 -18.62 -0.13
CA GLY A 143 -6.92 -17.42 -0.80
C GLY A 143 -7.95 -16.33 -1.11
N GLU A 144 -9.23 -16.51 -0.76
CA GLU A 144 -10.26 -15.49 -0.93
C GLU A 144 -10.43 -14.66 0.35
N TYR A 145 -10.49 -13.35 0.17
CA TYR A 145 -10.73 -12.37 1.22
C TYR A 145 -11.99 -11.58 0.93
N PHE A 146 -12.85 -11.41 1.91
CA PHE A 146 -13.99 -10.51 1.81
C PHE A 146 -13.59 -9.13 2.30
N VAL A 147 -13.79 -8.12 1.45
CA VAL A 147 -13.37 -6.76 1.74
C VAL A 147 -14.53 -5.78 1.61
N MET A 148 -14.56 -4.78 2.49
CA MET A 148 -15.59 -3.72 2.49
C MET A 148 -14.95 -2.34 2.58
N GLY A 149 -15.69 -1.33 2.14
CA GLY A 149 -15.38 0.05 2.48
C GLY A 149 -15.77 0.36 3.92
N ASP A 150 -15.18 1.36 4.52
CA ASP A 150 -15.59 1.87 5.83
C ASP A 150 -16.87 2.69 5.71
N ASN A 151 -17.12 3.30 4.54
CA ASN A 151 -18.41 3.89 4.19
C ASN A 151 -19.36 2.77 3.70
N ARG A 152 -20.33 2.40 4.55
CA ARG A 152 -21.25 1.28 4.33
C ARG A 152 -22.59 1.69 3.69
N ASN A 153 -22.73 2.95 3.28
CA ASN A 153 -23.93 3.49 2.61
C ASN A 153 -24.03 3.07 1.16
#